data_d701a5b0ee05e0b0e21b47a4be40d8bc
#
_entry.id   d701a5b0ee05e0b0e21b47a4be40d8bc
#
_cell.length_a   1.000
_cell.length_b   1.000
_cell.length_c   1.000
_cell.angle_alpha   90.00
_cell.angle_beta   90.00
_cell.angle_gamma   90.00
#
_symmetry.space_group_name_H-M   'P 1'
#
loop_
_entity.id
_entity.type
_entity.pdbx_description
1 polymer ?
#
loop_
_entity_poly.entity_id
_entity_poly.type
_entity_poly.pdbx_seq_one_letter_code
_entity_poly.pdbx_strand_id
1 'polypeptide(L)'
;MLVSLLRTYLRPYRVLLAGVLALQVAQVMASLYLPNLNADIIDTGVARGDTGYIWRTGGLMLGVSVLQGTCTVAATWLAARSALGAGRDLRARIFRRVGDFSEREVSIFGAGSLITRTTNDVQQIQMLVLTSCTMLVTAPLLAVGGVVMAVTNAPALSWLIALAVPVLLVVVGTTVRRMVPLFRSYQEKLDSINRIMREQLTGIRVVRAFVREQAETERFDAANWDISRVGEKVGRLFVFLFPATMLVLDVTMVGVIWFGGHRVGQTGPGHVDVGTLVAFMTYLMQILVGIVMASFMTMMIPRAAVCAERISEVLATDPSLAVDADPVSDFPRPGEVEMRHVRMTYPGAEESALDGISFTARPGQTVAVVGSTGSGKTTLINLIPRLLEVSGGAVLVGGVDVRRAEPEALWSQLGLVPQKPFLFAGTVASNLRLGREEATDDELWRALELAQARDFVAEMDGGLAAPIAQGGTNVSGGQRQRLAIARALVRRPAVLIFDDSFSALDVATDARLRAALWPATEGITKIVVAQRVSTITGADLILVLDEGRLTAAGTHEELLEASRTYREIVISQLGSEAFV
;
A
#
# COMPACT_ATOMS: atom_id res chain seq x y z
N MET A 1 -9.40 15.31 6.64
CA MET A 1 -9.27 13.92 6.16
C MET A 1 -9.02 12.93 7.29
N LEU A 2 -7.96 13.05 8.13
CA LEU A 2 -7.69 12.09 9.23
C LEU A 2 -8.90 11.84 10.15
N VAL A 3 -9.54 12.89 10.66
CA VAL A 3 -10.70 12.77 11.58
C VAL A 3 -11.90 12.09 10.90
N SER A 4 -12.16 12.40 9.65
CA SER A 4 -13.23 11.77 8.86
C SER A 4 -12.97 10.27 8.67
N LEU A 5 -11.74 9.90 8.30
CA LEU A 5 -11.31 8.52 8.13
C LEU A 5 -11.43 7.75 9.44
N LEU A 6 -10.90 8.29 10.53
CA LEU A 6 -10.99 7.68 11.86
C LEU A 6 -12.46 7.51 12.30
N ARG A 7 -13.30 8.53 12.13
CA ARG A 7 -14.73 8.45 12.47
C ARG A 7 -15.44 7.33 11.71
N THR A 8 -15.13 7.14 10.43
CA THR A 8 -15.75 6.10 9.61
C THR A 8 -15.33 4.71 10.05
N TYR A 9 -14.02 4.47 10.20
CA TYR A 9 -13.49 3.13 10.47
C TYR A 9 -13.47 2.74 11.95
N LEU A 10 -13.58 3.71 12.88
CA LEU A 10 -13.73 3.42 14.31
C LEU A 10 -15.20 3.30 14.77
N ARG A 11 -16.16 3.73 13.94
CA ARG A 11 -17.60 3.63 14.28
C ARG A 11 -18.05 2.21 14.67
N PRO A 12 -17.64 1.13 13.99
CA PRO A 12 -17.99 -0.24 14.41
C PRO A 12 -17.44 -0.63 15.80
N TYR A 13 -16.35 -0.01 16.22
CA TYR A 13 -15.61 -0.31 17.46
C TYR A 13 -15.98 0.61 18.61
N ARG A 14 -17.03 1.45 18.48
CA ARG A 14 -17.41 2.47 19.48
C ARG A 14 -17.63 1.92 20.90
N VAL A 15 -18.20 0.71 21.01
CA VAL A 15 -18.44 0.06 22.31
C VAL A 15 -17.11 -0.34 22.97
N LEU A 16 -16.18 -0.90 22.18
CA LEU A 16 -14.84 -1.23 22.69
C LEU A 16 -14.08 0.03 23.10
N LEU A 17 -14.17 1.11 22.31
CA LEU A 17 -13.54 2.40 22.63
C LEU A 17 -14.14 3.04 23.88
N ALA A 18 -15.44 2.93 24.11
CA ALA A 18 -16.09 3.36 25.35
C ALA A 18 -15.57 2.55 26.55
N GLY A 19 -15.39 1.23 26.36
CA GLY A 19 -14.76 0.37 27.37
C GLY A 19 -13.31 0.77 27.67
N VAL A 20 -12.52 1.08 26.63
CA VAL A 20 -11.16 1.61 26.79
C VAL A 20 -11.17 2.88 27.64
N LEU A 21 -12.04 3.84 27.31
CA LEU A 21 -12.15 5.11 28.05
C LEU A 21 -12.50 4.88 29.52
N ALA A 22 -13.49 4.05 29.79
CA ALA A 22 -13.91 3.74 31.17
C ALA A 22 -12.78 3.08 31.98
N LEU A 23 -12.10 2.09 31.40
CA LEU A 23 -10.99 1.39 32.05
C LEU A 23 -9.77 2.31 32.25
N GLN A 24 -9.47 3.21 31.29
CA GLN A 24 -8.40 4.20 31.45
C GLN A 24 -8.69 5.20 32.56
N VAL A 25 -9.93 5.69 32.64
CA VAL A 25 -10.35 6.57 33.75
C VAL A 25 -10.20 5.84 35.10
N ALA A 26 -10.71 4.60 35.21
CA ALA A 26 -10.58 3.80 36.40
C ALA A 26 -9.11 3.57 36.80
N GLN A 27 -8.26 3.24 35.82
CA GLN A 27 -6.81 3.05 36.00
C GLN A 27 -6.13 4.33 36.50
N VAL A 28 -6.43 5.49 35.90
CA VAL A 28 -5.84 6.77 36.34
C VAL A 28 -6.34 7.18 37.71
N MET A 29 -7.62 7.00 38.00
CA MET A 29 -8.17 7.27 39.34
C MET A 29 -7.50 6.40 40.41
N ALA A 30 -7.31 5.12 40.14
CA ALA A 30 -6.56 4.22 41.03
C ALA A 30 -5.10 4.69 41.21
N SER A 31 -4.43 5.09 40.11
CA SER A 31 -3.06 5.63 40.14
C SER A 31 -2.94 6.90 40.99
N LEU A 32 -3.90 7.81 40.87
CA LEU A 32 -3.95 9.06 41.67
C LEU A 32 -4.34 8.85 43.14
N TYR A 33 -5.04 7.76 43.45
CA TYR A 33 -5.44 7.44 44.83
C TYR A 33 -4.32 6.77 45.64
N LEU A 34 -3.44 6.01 45.00
CA LEU A 34 -2.35 5.28 45.66
C LEU A 34 -1.41 6.18 46.51
N PRO A 35 -0.98 7.38 46.05
CA PRO A 35 -0.16 8.26 46.88
C PRO A 35 -0.85 8.71 48.19
N ASN A 36 -2.18 8.89 48.17
CA ASN A 36 -2.93 9.21 49.39
C ASN A 36 -2.91 8.06 50.39
N LEU A 37 -3.16 6.83 49.93
CA LEU A 37 -3.08 5.66 50.82
C LEU A 37 -1.67 5.48 51.38
N ASN A 38 -0.63 5.81 50.61
CA ASN A 38 0.75 5.79 51.09
C ASN A 38 0.98 6.88 52.16
N ALA A 39 0.42 8.08 51.97
CA ALA A 39 0.45 9.14 52.96
C ALA A 39 -0.21 8.70 54.29
N ASP A 40 -1.41 8.11 54.19
CA ASP A 40 -2.15 7.60 55.35
C ASP A 40 -1.34 6.54 56.13
N ILE A 41 -0.63 5.65 55.46
CA ILE A 41 0.25 4.64 56.08
C ILE A 41 1.36 5.35 56.85
N ILE A 42 2.00 6.37 56.25
CA ILE A 42 3.10 7.10 56.89
C ILE A 42 2.60 7.90 58.09
N ASP A 43 1.55 8.72 57.91
CA ASP A 43 1.10 9.69 58.90
C ASP A 43 0.32 9.06 60.04
N THR A 44 -0.45 8.00 59.81
CA THR A 44 -1.27 7.34 60.82
C THR A 44 -0.64 6.03 61.29
N GLY A 45 -0.13 5.20 60.37
CA GLY A 45 0.43 3.89 60.71
C GLY A 45 1.84 3.99 61.30
N VAL A 46 2.80 4.52 60.55
CA VAL A 46 4.21 4.56 60.94
C VAL A 46 4.43 5.57 62.09
N ALA A 47 3.89 6.78 61.96
CA ALA A 47 4.08 7.84 62.95
C ALA A 47 3.50 7.48 64.30
N ARG A 48 2.43 6.66 64.38
CA ARG A 48 1.78 6.21 65.61
C ARG A 48 2.19 4.81 66.03
N GLY A 49 2.99 4.09 65.28
CA GLY A 49 3.38 2.70 65.56
C GLY A 49 2.26 1.66 65.40
N ASP A 50 1.15 2.02 64.76
CA ASP A 50 -0.01 1.13 64.57
C ASP A 50 0.22 0.16 63.38
N THR A 51 0.78 -1.00 63.69
CA THR A 51 1.04 -2.07 62.72
C THR A 51 -0.25 -2.66 62.13
N GLY A 52 -1.36 -2.66 62.89
CA GLY A 52 -2.65 -3.14 62.39
C GLY A 52 -3.21 -2.26 61.28
N TYR A 53 -3.08 -0.93 61.46
CA TYR A 53 -3.45 0.03 60.43
C TYR A 53 -2.59 -0.13 59.13
N ILE A 54 -1.26 -0.32 59.32
CA ILE A 54 -0.35 -0.53 58.20
C ILE A 54 -0.76 -1.77 57.37
N TRP A 55 -1.07 -2.90 58.03
CA TRP A 55 -1.50 -4.10 57.32
C TRP A 55 -2.83 -3.92 56.58
N ARG A 56 -3.83 -3.25 57.18
CA ARG A 56 -5.13 -2.99 56.51
C ARG A 56 -4.99 -2.08 55.32
N THR A 57 -4.31 -0.93 55.50
CA THR A 57 -4.16 0.05 54.42
C THR A 57 -3.21 -0.46 53.34
N GLY A 58 -2.15 -1.21 53.67
CA GLY A 58 -1.28 -1.89 52.74
C GLY A 58 -2.00 -2.96 51.90
N GLY A 59 -2.91 -3.73 52.53
CA GLY A 59 -3.80 -4.65 51.82
C GLY A 59 -4.73 -3.94 50.84
N LEU A 60 -5.30 -2.78 51.23
CA LEU A 60 -6.10 -1.95 50.34
C LEU A 60 -5.27 -1.40 49.19
N MET A 61 -4.04 -0.90 49.43
CA MET A 61 -3.11 -0.45 48.39
C MET A 61 -2.80 -1.57 47.40
N LEU A 62 -2.55 -2.79 47.87
CA LEU A 62 -2.34 -3.95 47.02
C LEU A 62 -3.56 -4.22 46.14
N GLY A 63 -4.77 -4.19 46.73
CA GLY A 63 -6.03 -4.36 46.00
C GLY A 63 -6.22 -3.30 44.89
N VAL A 64 -5.97 -2.01 45.22
CA VAL A 64 -6.04 -0.90 44.26
C VAL A 64 -4.97 -1.06 43.14
N SER A 65 -3.76 -1.49 43.50
CA SER A 65 -2.68 -1.74 42.50
C SER A 65 -3.03 -2.88 41.57
N VAL A 66 -3.59 -3.98 42.07
CA VAL A 66 -4.07 -5.09 41.25
C VAL A 66 -5.21 -4.63 40.34
N LEU A 67 -6.15 -3.86 40.84
CA LEU A 67 -7.23 -3.27 40.04
C LEU A 67 -6.67 -2.37 38.93
N GLN A 68 -5.73 -1.49 39.24
CA GLN A 68 -5.05 -0.62 38.29
C GLN A 68 -4.36 -1.43 37.17
N GLY A 69 -3.59 -2.45 37.57
CA GLY A 69 -2.91 -3.34 36.59
C GLY A 69 -3.89 -4.07 35.68
N THR A 70 -4.97 -4.62 36.27
CA THR A 70 -6.02 -5.31 35.50
C THR A 70 -6.72 -4.37 34.53
N CYS A 71 -7.08 -3.15 34.96
CA CYS A 71 -7.67 -2.13 34.09
C CYS A 71 -6.72 -1.74 32.97
N THR A 72 -5.42 -1.60 33.24
CA THR A 72 -4.40 -1.27 32.23
C THR A 72 -4.30 -2.35 31.16
N VAL A 73 -4.21 -3.62 31.55
CA VAL A 73 -4.14 -4.76 30.64
C VAL A 73 -5.42 -4.85 29.80
N ALA A 74 -6.59 -4.78 30.44
CA ALA A 74 -7.87 -4.84 29.75
C ALA A 74 -8.08 -3.67 28.77
N ALA A 75 -7.74 -2.44 29.19
CA ALA A 75 -7.82 -1.25 28.34
C ALA A 75 -6.91 -1.38 27.11
N THR A 76 -5.65 -1.80 27.31
CA THR A 76 -4.69 -2.00 26.23
C THR A 76 -5.13 -3.09 25.27
N TRP A 77 -5.69 -4.19 25.78
CA TRP A 77 -6.23 -5.27 24.95
C TRP A 77 -7.41 -4.80 24.09
N LEU A 78 -8.37 -4.06 24.67
CA LEU A 78 -9.50 -3.49 23.92
C LEU A 78 -9.04 -2.45 22.89
N ALA A 79 -8.05 -1.61 23.25
CA ALA A 79 -7.46 -0.63 22.34
C ALA A 79 -6.77 -1.31 21.16
N ALA A 80 -5.96 -2.34 21.42
CA ALA A 80 -5.29 -3.12 20.37
C ALA A 80 -6.29 -3.80 19.44
N ARG A 81 -7.35 -4.44 20.01
CA ARG A 81 -8.41 -5.06 19.23
C ARG A 81 -9.13 -4.06 18.32
N SER A 82 -9.40 -2.85 18.82
CA SER A 82 -10.03 -1.77 18.04
C SER A 82 -9.12 -1.25 16.94
N ALA A 83 -7.84 -1.00 17.24
CA ALA A 83 -6.86 -0.49 16.29
C ALA A 83 -6.55 -1.51 15.17
N LEU A 84 -6.33 -2.78 15.55
CA LEU A 84 -6.05 -3.85 14.57
C LEU A 84 -7.29 -4.16 13.72
N GLY A 85 -8.49 -4.15 14.33
CA GLY A 85 -9.75 -4.34 13.61
C GLY A 85 -9.99 -3.25 12.58
N ALA A 86 -9.86 -1.98 12.97
CA ALA A 86 -10.01 -0.85 12.05
C ALA A 86 -8.98 -0.91 10.90
N GLY A 87 -7.74 -1.30 11.18
CA GLY A 87 -6.72 -1.46 10.14
C GLY A 87 -6.98 -2.63 9.20
N ARG A 88 -7.54 -3.75 9.71
CA ARG A 88 -8.00 -4.85 8.86
C ARG A 88 -9.08 -4.38 7.89
N ASP A 89 -10.09 -3.68 8.40
CA ASP A 89 -11.23 -3.22 7.61
C ASP A 89 -10.79 -2.17 6.57
N LEU A 90 -9.83 -1.30 6.95
CA LEU A 90 -9.27 -0.31 6.06
C LEU A 90 -8.46 -0.97 4.92
N ARG A 91 -7.60 -1.95 5.23
CA ARG A 91 -6.87 -2.73 4.20
C ARG A 91 -7.81 -3.45 3.25
N ALA A 92 -8.84 -4.10 3.78
CA ALA A 92 -9.83 -4.80 2.96
C ALA A 92 -10.59 -3.84 2.03
N ARG A 93 -10.86 -2.61 2.48
CA ARG A 93 -11.52 -1.59 1.65
C ARG A 93 -10.60 -1.05 0.56
N ILE A 94 -9.32 -0.76 0.91
CA ILE A 94 -8.31 -0.34 -0.08
C ILE A 94 -8.13 -1.43 -1.13
N PHE A 95 -7.95 -2.69 -0.70
CA PHE A 95 -7.74 -3.82 -1.62
C PHE A 95 -8.89 -3.97 -2.61
N ARG A 96 -10.13 -3.91 -2.13
CA ARG A 96 -11.32 -3.97 -3.01
C ARG A 96 -11.35 -2.79 -3.98
N ARG A 97 -11.07 -1.57 -3.49
CA ARG A 97 -11.07 -0.38 -4.34
C ARG A 97 -9.98 -0.45 -5.43
N VAL A 98 -8.79 -0.94 -5.07
CA VAL A 98 -7.70 -1.16 -6.04
C VAL A 98 -8.05 -2.28 -7.03
N GLY A 99 -8.79 -3.30 -6.60
CA GLY A 99 -9.31 -4.34 -7.49
C GLY A 99 -10.28 -3.83 -8.56
N ASP A 100 -11.00 -2.74 -8.27
CA ASP A 100 -11.92 -2.08 -9.21
C ASP A 100 -11.18 -1.12 -10.19
N PHE A 101 -9.89 -0.83 -9.96
CA PHE A 101 -9.10 0.10 -10.77
C PHE A 101 -8.75 -0.49 -12.14
N SER A 102 -8.75 0.37 -13.13
CA SER A 102 -8.19 0.07 -14.45
C SER A 102 -6.65 0.21 -14.43
N GLU A 103 -6.01 -0.18 -15.53
CA GLU A 103 -4.58 0.05 -15.74
C GLU A 103 -4.20 1.54 -15.61
N ARG A 104 -5.12 2.44 -15.95
CA ARG A 104 -4.96 3.89 -15.82
C ARG A 104 -4.71 4.32 -14.38
N GLU A 105 -5.60 3.97 -13.44
CA GLU A 105 -5.47 4.33 -12.03
C GLU A 105 -4.23 3.67 -11.42
N VAL A 106 -3.99 2.39 -11.75
CA VAL A 106 -2.78 1.69 -11.29
C VAL A 106 -1.51 2.37 -11.79
N SER A 107 -1.50 2.90 -13.02
CA SER A 107 -0.37 3.65 -13.57
C SER A 107 -0.19 5.01 -12.88
N ILE A 108 -1.28 5.74 -12.60
CA ILE A 108 -1.24 7.05 -11.91
C ILE A 108 -0.66 6.90 -10.49
N PHE A 109 -1.15 5.95 -9.72
CA PHE A 109 -0.68 5.74 -8.34
C PHE A 109 0.67 5.03 -8.27
N GLY A 110 0.94 4.13 -9.21
CA GLY A 110 2.06 3.21 -9.21
C GLY A 110 1.87 2.05 -8.22
N ALA A 111 2.18 0.81 -8.64
CA ALA A 111 1.99 -0.40 -7.82
C ALA A 111 2.72 -0.32 -6.46
N GLY A 112 3.97 0.18 -6.43
CA GLY A 112 4.73 0.34 -5.19
C GLY A 112 4.08 1.31 -4.19
N SER A 113 3.46 2.40 -4.69
CA SER A 113 2.74 3.36 -3.85
C SER A 113 1.45 2.73 -3.29
N LEU A 114 0.68 1.99 -4.09
CA LEU A 114 -0.53 1.30 -3.64
C LEU A 114 -0.22 0.25 -2.56
N ILE A 115 0.87 -0.51 -2.73
CA ILE A 115 1.35 -1.45 -1.70
C ILE A 115 1.68 -0.70 -0.41
N THR A 116 2.45 0.40 -0.48
CA THR A 116 2.83 1.18 0.69
C THR A 116 1.61 1.77 1.40
N ARG A 117 0.62 2.28 0.66
CA ARG A 117 -0.64 2.81 1.20
C ARG A 117 -1.46 1.72 1.90
N THR A 118 -1.46 0.49 1.38
CA THR A 118 -2.19 -0.63 1.96
C THR A 118 -1.49 -1.23 3.20
N THR A 119 -0.17 -1.17 3.26
CA THR A 119 0.65 -1.75 4.34
C THR A 119 1.09 -0.68 5.35
N ASN A 120 2.09 0.11 5.01
CA ASN A 120 2.75 1.03 5.93
C ASN A 120 1.84 2.19 6.38
N ASP A 121 1.09 2.81 5.43
CA ASP A 121 0.24 3.94 5.80
C ASP A 121 -0.91 3.49 6.71
N VAL A 122 -1.51 2.33 6.45
CA VAL A 122 -2.51 1.73 7.36
C VAL A 122 -1.89 1.40 8.72
N GLN A 123 -0.65 0.89 8.77
CA GLN A 123 0.04 0.61 10.03
C GLN A 123 0.27 1.90 10.84
N GLN A 124 0.59 3.03 10.21
CA GLN A 124 0.69 4.32 10.91
C GLN A 124 -0.65 4.77 11.50
N ILE A 125 -1.76 4.58 10.79
CA ILE A 125 -3.11 4.84 11.33
C ILE A 125 -3.42 3.92 12.51
N GLN A 126 -3.11 2.62 12.42
CA GLN A 126 -3.29 1.67 13.53
C GLN A 126 -2.49 2.10 14.75
N MET A 127 -1.22 2.48 14.56
CA MET A 127 -0.35 2.92 15.66
C MET A 127 -0.88 4.20 16.30
N LEU A 128 -1.34 5.17 15.49
CA LEU A 128 -1.98 6.38 16.02
C LEU A 128 -3.21 6.02 16.86
N VAL A 129 -4.10 5.15 16.38
CA VAL A 129 -5.31 4.74 17.13
C VAL A 129 -4.93 4.08 18.45
N LEU A 130 -4.00 3.11 18.42
CA LEU A 130 -3.54 2.41 19.62
C LEU A 130 -2.94 3.38 20.64
N THR A 131 -2.02 4.24 20.20
CA THR A 131 -1.35 5.21 21.06
C THR A 131 -2.32 6.26 21.56
N SER A 132 -3.26 6.72 20.74
CA SER A 132 -4.32 7.65 21.17
C SER A 132 -5.21 7.03 22.25
N CYS A 133 -5.63 5.79 22.07
CA CYS A 133 -6.42 5.07 23.07
C CYS A 133 -5.69 4.89 24.41
N THR A 134 -4.36 4.73 24.39
CA THR A 134 -3.58 4.50 25.61
C THR A 134 -3.02 5.78 26.24
N MET A 135 -2.60 6.75 25.44
CA MET A 135 -1.88 7.93 25.92
C MET A 135 -2.72 9.22 25.92
N LEU A 136 -3.58 9.44 24.91
CA LEU A 136 -4.33 10.68 24.76
C LEU A 136 -5.34 10.89 25.90
N VAL A 137 -5.86 9.80 26.45
CA VAL A 137 -6.79 9.84 27.61
C VAL A 137 -6.01 9.90 28.91
N THR A 138 -4.99 9.05 29.05
CA THR A 138 -4.22 8.93 30.30
C THR A 138 -3.39 10.17 30.59
N ALA A 139 -2.73 10.78 29.60
CA ALA A 139 -1.81 11.90 29.81
C ALA A 139 -2.49 13.14 30.39
N PRO A 140 -3.62 13.67 29.85
CA PRO A 140 -4.31 14.81 30.45
C PRO A 140 -4.89 14.49 31.83
N LEU A 141 -5.43 13.27 32.00
CA LEU A 141 -6.00 12.87 33.30
C LEU A 141 -4.94 12.77 34.37
N LEU A 142 -3.74 12.24 34.07
CA LEU A 142 -2.62 12.22 35.03
C LEU A 142 -2.11 13.62 35.34
N ALA A 143 -1.93 14.47 34.31
CA ALA A 143 -1.43 15.82 34.51
C ALA A 143 -2.42 16.67 35.32
N VAL A 144 -3.68 16.73 34.88
CA VAL A 144 -4.71 17.55 35.55
C VAL A 144 -5.09 16.92 36.91
N GLY A 145 -5.30 15.61 36.94
CA GLY A 145 -5.62 14.90 38.19
C GLY A 145 -4.49 15.00 39.22
N GLY A 146 -3.23 14.88 38.79
CA GLY A 146 -2.07 15.11 39.66
C GLY A 146 -2.02 16.51 40.23
N VAL A 147 -2.31 17.56 39.42
CA VAL A 147 -2.41 18.95 39.88
C VAL A 147 -3.54 19.08 40.90
N VAL A 148 -4.74 18.59 40.61
CA VAL A 148 -5.89 18.65 41.52
C VAL A 148 -5.59 17.96 42.85
N MET A 149 -5.06 16.73 42.82
CA MET A 149 -4.73 15.98 44.04
C MET A 149 -3.63 16.67 44.87
N ALA A 150 -2.62 17.20 44.22
CA ALA A 150 -1.55 17.91 44.92
C ALA A 150 -2.04 19.22 45.56
N VAL A 151 -2.90 19.99 44.86
CA VAL A 151 -3.49 21.24 45.39
C VAL A 151 -4.45 20.96 46.53
N THR A 152 -5.27 19.91 46.45
CA THR A 152 -6.24 19.55 47.49
C THR A 152 -5.55 19.02 48.76
N ASN A 153 -4.49 18.23 48.63
CA ASN A 153 -3.80 17.62 49.76
C ASN A 153 -2.80 18.56 50.45
N ALA A 154 -2.13 19.43 49.68
CA ALA A 154 -1.16 20.37 50.24
C ALA A 154 -1.32 21.78 49.61
N PRO A 155 -2.40 22.52 49.94
CA PRO A 155 -2.64 23.86 49.40
C PRO A 155 -1.46 24.81 49.64
N ALA A 156 -0.78 24.66 50.77
CA ALA A 156 0.34 25.48 51.19
C ALA A 156 1.60 25.33 50.26
N LEU A 157 1.71 24.22 49.53
CA LEU A 157 2.81 23.93 48.57
C LEU A 157 2.39 24.10 47.12
N SER A 158 1.12 24.40 46.85
CA SER A 158 0.56 24.46 45.49
C SER A 158 1.23 25.49 44.57
N TRP A 159 1.81 26.56 45.13
CA TRP A 159 2.55 27.57 44.38
C TRP A 159 3.79 26.97 43.67
N LEU A 160 4.39 25.90 44.23
CA LEU A 160 5.51 25.18 43.56
C LEU A 160 5.05 24.54 42.27
N ILE A 161 3.83 23.96 42.23
CA ILE A 161 3.25 23.41 41.00
C ILE A 161 2.93 24.53 40.03
N ALA A 162 2.36 25.65 40.52
CA ALA A 162 2.07 26.82 39.70
C ALA A 162 3.32 27.43 39.04
N LEU A 163 4.50 27.21 39.62
CA LEU A 163 5.78 27.58 39.02
C LEU A 163 6.35 26.47 38.12
N ALA A 164 6.37 25.22 38.59
CA ALA A 164 7.01 24.09 37.92
C ALA A 164 6.32 23.72 36.60
N VAL A 165 4.97 23.66 36.58
CA VAL A 165 4.21 23.24 35.40
C VAL A 165 4.41 24.19 34.21
N PRO A 166 4.29 25.53 34.35
CA PRO A 166 4.61 26.45 33.23
C PRO A 166 6.06 26.35 32.75
N VAL A 167 7.02 26.26 33.70
CA VAL A 167 8.45 26.11 33.31
C VAL A 167 8.65 24.81 32.51
N LEU A 168 8.05 23.71 32.97
CA LEU A 168 8.10 22.44 32.28
C LEU A 168 7.46 22.52 30.86
N LEU A 169 6.28 23.15 30.75
CA LEU A 169 5.62 23.36 29.45
C LEU A 169 6.45 24.22 28.51
N VAL A 170 7.14 25.25 29.04
CA VAL A 170 8.07 26.07 28.23
C VAL A 170 9.27 25.25 27.76
N VAL A 171 9.92 24.47 28.65
CA VAL A 171 11.08 23.63 28.30
C VAL A 171 10.69 22.60 27.24
N VAL A 172 9.62 21.84 27.48
CA VAL A 172 9.15 20.82 26.55
C VAL A 172 8.65 21.46 25.24
N GLY A 173 7.83 22.50 25.33
CA GLY A 173 7.25 23.18 24.17
C GLY A 173 8.29 23.82 23.27
N THR A 174 9.29 24.50 23.84
CA THR A 174 10.38 25.10 23.06
C THR A 174 11.27 24.04 22.40
N THR A 175 11.55 22.95 23.10
CA THR A 175 12.32 21.83 22.55
C THR A 175 11.58 21.16 21.40
N VAL A 176 10.31 20.81 21.58
CA VAL A 176 9.47 20.22 20.51
C VAL A 176 9.35 21.16 19.31
N ARG A 177 9.10 22.47 19.57
CA ARG A 177 9.01 23.47 18.48
C ARG A 177 10.30 23.56 17.66
N ARG A 178 11.46 23.42 18.28
CA ARG A 178 12.76 23.39 17.60
C ARG A 178 13.04 22.07 16.89
N MET A 179 12.54 20.96 17.41
CA MET A 179 12.73 19.63 16.83
C MET A 179 11.94 19.44 15.53
N VAL A 180 10.71 19.95 15.44
CA VAL A 180 9.84 19.74 14.26
C VAL A 180 10.50 20.12 12.93
N PRO A 181 11.10 21.32 12.74
CA PRO A 181 11.76 21.67 11.49
C PRO A 181 13.01 20.82 11.22
N LEU A 182 13.75 20.42 12.25
CA LEU A 182 14.93 19.55 12.11
C LEU A 182 14.52 18.14 11.67
N PHE A 183 13.43 17.58 12.19
CA PHE A 183 12.89 16.30 11.72
C PHE A 183 12.45 16.36 10.26
N ARG A 184 11.86 17.47 9.83
CA ARG A 184 11.51 17.67 8.41
C ARG A 184 12.76 17.68 7.53
N SER A 185 13.77 18.45 7.92
CA SER A 185 15.06 18.49 7.21
C SER A 185 15.75 17.13 7.22
N TYR A 186 15.72 16.40 8.33
CA TYR A 186 16.25 15.03 8.41
C TYR A 186 15.57 14.09 7.41
N GLN A 187 14.24 14.19 7.28
CA GLN A 187 13.49 13.38 6.33
C GLN A 187 13.85 13.72 4.87
N GLU A 188 13.98 15.00 4.54
CA GLU A 188 14.41 15.43 3.20
C GLU A 188 15.81 14.89 2.84
N LYS A 189 16.74 14.86 3.80
CA LYS A 189 18.09 14.31 3.61
C LYS A 189 18.05 12.78 3.48
N LEU A 190 17.20 12.11 4.25
CA LEU A 190 16.98 10.66 4.14
C LEU A 190 16.42 10.28 2.75
N ASP A 191 15.46 11.07 2.23
CA ASP A 191 14.91 10.87 0.89
C ASP A 191 15.98 11.06 -0.20
N SER A 192 16.92 11.99 0.00
CA SER A 192 18.07 12.18 -0.89
C SER A 192 18.99 10.95 -0.91
N ILE A 193 19.33 10.39 0.26
CA ILE A 193 20.11 9.15 0.36
C ILE A 193 19.38 7.99 -0.35
N ASN A 194 18.09 7.82 -0.08
CA ASN A 194 17.30 6.78 -0.72
C ASN A 194 17.27 6.90 -2.25
N ARG A 195 17.24 8.13 -2.76
CA ARG A 195 17.32 8.41 -4.20
C ARG A 195 18.69 8.01 -4.76
N ILE A 196 19.79 8.45 -4.14
CA ILE A 196 21.17 8.11 -4.56
C ILE A 196 21.35 6.60 -4.57
N MET A 197 20.95 5.90 -3.51
CA MET A 197 21.03 4.44 -3.42
C MET A 197 20.23 3.74 -4.53
N ARG A 198 19.01 4.22 -4.81
CA ARG A 198 18.18 3.65 -5.88
C ARG A 198 18.80 3.87 -7.25
N GLU A 199 19.31 5.06 -7.53
CA GLU A 199 20.01 5.38 -8.77
C GLU A 199 21.25 4.49 -8.94
N GLN A 200 22.06 4.31 -7.91
CA GLN A 200 23.24 3.46 -7.94
C GLN A 200 22.89 1.99 -8.15
N LEU A 201 21.91 1.44 -7.42
CA LEU A 201 21.49 0.03 -7.55
C LEU A 201 20.90 -0.25 -8.93
N THR A 202 20.07 0.65 -9.44
CA THR A 202 19.45 0.49 -10.76
C THR A 202 20.47 0.69 -11.87
N GLY A 203 21.36 1.67 -11.72
CA GLY A 203 22.39 2.05 -12.69
C GLY A 203 23.75 1.38 -12.50
N ILE A 204 23.88 0.36 -11.65
CA ILE A 204 25.19 -0.23 -11.26
C ILE A 204 26.04 -0.67 -12.47
N ARG A 205 25.40 -1.16 -13.54
CA ARG A 205 26.09 -1.54 -14.78
C ARG A 205 26.71 -0.34 -15.49
N VAL A 206 26.01 0.80 -15.47
CA VAL A 206 26.48 2.06 -16.06
C VAL A 206 27.65 2.60 -15.25
N VAL A 207 27.49 2.67 -13.91
CA VAL A 207 28.54 3.13 -13.00
C VAL A 207 29.83 2.35 -13.22
N ARG A 208 29.74 1.01 -13.29
CA ARG A 208 30.91 0.13 -13.54
C ARG A 208 31.46 0.25 -14.95
N ALA A 209 30.60 0.33 -15.97
CA ALA A 209 31.06 0.44 -17.37
C ALA A 209 31.83 1.74 -17.64
N PHE A 210 31.50 2.81 -16.89
CA PHE A 210 32.15 4.11 -17.01
C PHE A 210 33.16 4.42 -15.91
N VAL A 211 33.47 3.44 -15.04
CA VAL A 211 34.45 3.55 -13.92
C VAL A 211 34.14 4.78 -13.05
N ARG A 212 32.87 4.93 -12.62
CA ARG A 212 32.42 6.10 -11.84
C ARG A 212 32.13 5.78 -10.38
N GLU A 213 32.61 4.65 -9.85
CA GLU A 213 32.40 4.22 -8.48
C GLU A 213 32.86 5.25 -7.46
N GLN A 214 34.03 5.88 -7.71
CA GLN A 214 34.57 6.88 -6.80
C GLN A 214 33.68 8.14 -6.75
N ALA A 215 33.22 8.63 -7.89
CA ALA A 215 32.36 9.81 -7.96
C ALA A 215 31.00 9.56 -7.27
N GLU A 216 30.42 8.35 -7.42
CA GLU A 216 29.18 7.98 -6.72
C GLU A 216 29.42 7.81 -5.21
N THR A 217 30.58 7.29 -4.79
CA THR A 217 30.95 7.21 -3.37
C THR A 217 31.07 8.60 -2.76
N GLU A 218 31.75 9.54 -3.42
CA GLU A 218 31.88 10.93 -2.96
C GLU A 218 30.50 11.62 -2.86
N ARG A 219 29.61 11.38 -3.84
CA ARG A 219 28.24 11.89 -3.84
C ARG A 219 27.43 11.33 -2.67
N PHE A 220 27.56 10.03 -2.40
CA PHE A 220 26.91 9.37 -1.27
C PHE A 220 27.46 9.90 0.07
N ASP A 221 28.78 10.02 0.20
CA ASP A 221 29.43 10.49 1.42
C ASP A 221 29.01 11.93 1.75
N ALA A 222 28.91 12.81 0.76
CA ALA A 222 28.43 14.17 0.97
C ALA A 222 26.99 14.18 1.52
N ALA A 223 26.09 13.37 0.96
CA ALA A 223 24.71 13.25 1.45
C ALA A 223 24.65 12.60 2.84
N ASN A 224 25.52 11.62 3.11
CA ASN A 224 25.63 10.93 4.40
C ASN A 224 26.17 11.86 5.50
N TRP A 225 27.11 12.72 5.19
CA TRP A 225 27.56 13.78 6.11
C TRP A 225 26.45 14.79 6.41
N ASP A 226 25.67 15.17 5.41
CA ASP A 226 24.56 16.09 5.57
C ASP A 226 23.48 15.55 6.51
N ILE A 227 23.07 14.29 6.34
CA ILE A 227 22.08 13.67 7.23
C ILE A 227 22.63 13.48 8.63
N SER A 228 23.93 13.12 8.76
CA SER A 228 24.59 12.97 10.05
C SER A 228 24.60 14.28 10.85
N ARG A 229 24.92 15.41 10.21
CA ARG A 229 24.89 16.75 10.85
C ARG A 229 23.48 17.13 11.33
N VAL A 230 22.44 16.84 10.54
CA VAL A 230 21.07 17.13 10.96
C VAL A 230 20.66 16.16 12.08
N GLY A 231 21.02 14.87 11.96
CA GLY A 231 20.80 13.86 12.98
C GLY A 231 21.44 14.23 14.33
N GLU A 232 22.66 14.75 14.30
CA GLU A 232 23.34 15.23 15.50
C GLU A 232 22.60 16.41 16.16
N LYS A 233 22.09 17.37 15.37
CA LYS A 233 21.28 18.48 15.90
C LYS A 233 19.98 17.98 16.56
N VAL A 234 19.31 17.02 15.93
CA VAL A 234 18.12 16.35 16.51
C VAL A 234 18.50 15.62 17.79
N GLY A 235 19.58 14.82 17.76
CA GLY A 235 20.09 14.08 18.91
C GLY A 235 20.44 14.97 20.09
N ARG A 236 21.12 16.10 19.86
CA ARG A 236 21.45 17.07 20.92
C ARG A 236 20.19 17.62 21.61
N LEU A 237 19.15 17.95 20.83
CA LEU A 237 17.87 18.41 21.43
C LEU A 237 17.17 17.31 22.21
N PHE A 238 17.22 16.07 21.71
CA PHE A 238 16.62 14.91 22.36
C PHE A 238 17.35 14.58 23.69
N VAL A 239 18.69 14.57 23.63
CA VAL A 239 19.52 14.36 24.84
C VAL A 239 19.32 15.47 25.86
N PHE A 240 19.12 16.72 25.44
CA PHE A 240 18.85 17.84 26.36
C PHE A 240 17.47 17.79 27.00
N LEU A 241 16.46 17.27 26.30
CA LEU A 241 15.08 17.27 26.77
C LEU A 241 14.93 16.54 28.11
N PHE A 242 15.46 15.32 28.22
CA PHE A 242 15.30 14.50 29.43
C PHE A 242 16.02 15.11 30.67
N PRO A 243 17.30 15.47 30.61
CA PRO A 243 17.96 16.14 31.72
C PRO A 243 17.33 17.49 32.10
N ALA A 244 16.88 18.28 31.12
CA ALA A 244 16.23 19.55 31.41
C ALA A 244 14.90 19.37 32.14
N THR A 245 14.10 18.37 31.73
CA THR A 245 12.85 18.05 32.42
C THR A 245 13.10 17.47 33.82
N MET A 246 14.13 16.62 33.98
CA MET A 246 14.55 16.10 35.28
C MET A 246 15.06 17.22 36.21
N LEU A 247 15.85 18.15 35.70
CA LEU A 247 16.33 19.29 36.45
C LEU A 247 15.16 20.12 37.04
N VAL A 248 14.14 20.40 36.23
CA VAL A 248 12.94 21.11 36.71
C VAL A 248 12.26 20.32 37.82
N LEU A 249 12.14 18.99 37.65
CA LEU A 249 11.54 18.12 38.65
C LEU A 249 12.38 18.11 39.94
N ASP A 250 13.69 17.88 39.84
CA ASP A 250 14.59 17.76 41.00
C ASP A 250 14.67 19.08 41.78
N VAL A 251 14.77 20.21 41.08
CA VAL A 251 14.72 21.55 41.74
C VAL A 251 13.38 21.75 42.44
N THR A 252 12.26 21.33 41.80
CA THR A 252 10.95 21.40 42.43
C THR A 252 10.85 20.47 43.64
N MET A 253 11.39 19.24 43.54
CA MET A 253 11.45 18.30 44.68
C MET A 253 12.28 18.85 45.85
N VAL A 254 13.43 19.43 45.60
CA VAL A 254 14.24 20.10 46.61
C VAL A 254 13.41 21.23 47.25
N GLY A 255 12.70 22.03 46.44
CA GLY A 255 11.78 23.05 46.96
C GLY A 255 10.67 22.48 47.85
N VAL A 256 10.06 21.36 47.43
CA VAL A 256 9.04 20.67 48.22
C VAL A 256 9.59 20.19 49.57
N ILE A 257 10.77 19.58 49.56
CA ILE A 257 11.42 19.10 50.78
C ILE A 257 11.79 20.30 51.71
N TRP A 258 12.35 21.35 51.12
CA TRP A 258 12.76 22.54 51.89
C TRP A 258 11.58 23.27 52.50
N PHE A 259 10.62 23.69 51.71
CA PHE A 259 9.45 24.44 52.18
C PHE A 259 8.46 23.56 52.94
N GLY A 260 8.27 22.31 52.53
CA GLY A 260 7.42 21.33 53.19
C GLY A 260 8.01 20.90 54.53
N GLY A 261 9.31 20.59 54.60
CA GLY A 261 9.99 20.22 55.82
C GLY A 261 9.92 21.30 56.92
N HIS A 262 10.00 22.57 56.55
CA HIS A 262 9.78 23.67 57.50
C HIS A 262 8.34 23.71 58.05
N ARG A 263 7.37 23.15 57.35
CA ARG A 263 5.94 23.13 57.75
C ARG A 263 5.53 21.88 58.51
N VAL A 264 6.29 20.80 58.40
CA VAL A 264 6.02 19.54 59.12
C VAL A 264 6.06 19.71 60.63
N GLY A 265 6.90 20.58 61.18
CA GLY A 265 7.00 20.81 62.63
C GLY A 265 6.12 21.94 63.14
N GLN A 266 5.31 22.62 62.30
CA GLN A 266 4.50 23.76 62.69
C GLN A 266 3.08 23.32 63.11
N THR A 267 2.58 23.80 64.25
CA THR A 267 1.17 23.64 64.64
C THR A 267 0.39 24.87 64.19
N GLY A 268 -0.51 24.72 63.20
CA GLY A 268 -1.36 25.83 62.75
C GLY A 268 -1.77 25.74 61.24
N PRO A 269 -2.41 26.81 60.70
CA PRO A 269 -2.82 26.84 59.34
C PRO A 269 -1.63 26.68 58.39
N GLY A 270 -1.63 25.62 57.56
CA GLY A 270 -0.55 25.30 56.64
C GLY A 270 0.39 24.19 57.09
N HIS A 271 0.08 23.48 58.18
CA HIS A 271 0.74 22.23 58.56
C HIS A 271 0.67 21.20 57.43
N VAL A 272 1.75 20.46 57.22
CA VAL A 272 1.84 19.40 56.22
C VAL A 272 2.46 18.19 56.90
N ASP A 273 1.78 17.05 56.81
CA ASP A 273 2.30 15.78 57.32
C ASP A 273 3.38 15.21 56.41
N VAL A 274 4.25 14.34 56.95
CA VAL A 274 5.34 13.72 56.19
C VAL A 274 4.82 12.87 55.01
N GLY A 275 3.75 12.10 55.27
CA GLY A 275 3.12 11.28 54.23
C GLY A 275 2.50 12.12 53.12
N THR A 276 1.85 13.23 53.50
CA THR A 276 1.33 14.21 52.51
C THR A 276 2.43 14.80 51.64
N LEU A 277 3.62 15.06 52.19
CA LEU A 277 4.78 15.56 51.48
C LEU A 277 5.28 14.53 50.46
N VAL A 278 5.35 13.25 50.85
CA VAL A 278 5.71 12.14 49.95
C VAL A 278 4.68 11.96 48.81
N ALA A 279 3.38 12.06 49.15
CA ALA A 279 2.31 12.03 48.14
C ALA A 279 2.43 13.17 47.14
N PHE A 280 2.71 14.39 47.60
CA PHE A 280 2.90 15.56 46.76
C PHE A 280 4.07 15.37 45.73
N MET A 281 5.20 14.80 46.22
CA MET A 281 6.32 14.45 45.34
C MET A 281 5.91 13.43 44.26
N THR A 282 5.09 12.44 44.64
CA THR A 282 4.58 11.44 43.67
C THR A 282 3.65 12.08 42.64
N TYR A 283 2.79 13.03 43.03
CA TYR A 283 1.95 13.77 42.10
C TYR A 283 2.76 14.61 41.13
N LEU A 284 3.85 15.25 41.56
CA LEU A 284 4.77 15.96 40.65
C LEU A 284 5.33 15.04 39.56
N MET A 285 5.74 13.81 39.93
CA MET A 285 6.19 12.80 38.97
C MET A 285 5.08 12.43 37.97
N GLN A 286 3.85 12.23 38.45
CA GLN A 286 2.72 11.89 37.57
C GLN A 286 2.38 13.04 36.59
N ILE A 287 2.45 14.29 37.06
CA ILE A 287 2.27 15.48 36.22
C ILE A 287 3.34 15.51 35.10
N LEU A 288 4.61 15.29 35.47
CA LEU A 288 5.71 15.23 34.48
C LEU A 288 5.46 14.15 33.43
N VAL A 289 5.15 12.92 33.88
CA VAL A 289 4.88 11.80 32.96
C VAL A 289 3.72 12.16 32.02
N GLY A 290 2.63 12.74 32.53
CA GLY A 290 1.49 13.19 31.72
C GLY A 290 1.89 14.20 30.63
N ILE A 291 2.69 15.21 31.00
CA ILE A 291 3.16 16.25 30.06
C ILE A 291 4.07 15.65 28.97
N VAL A 292 5.01 14.78 29.35
CA VAL A 292 5.92 14.10 28.42
C VAL A 292 5.15 13.19 27.46
N MET A 293 4.19 12.40 27.98
CA MET A 293 3.32 11.55 27.13
C MET A 293 2.52 12.38 26.12
N ALA A 294 1.93 13.51 26.52
CA ALA A 294 1.20 14.40 25.63
C ALA A 294 2.09 14.96 24.51
N SER A 295 3.36 15.24 24.82
CA SER A 295 4.34 15.73 23.85
C SER A 295 4.68 14.71 22.76
N PHE A 296 4.82 13.44 23.12
CA PHE A 296 5.03 12.35 22.15
C PHE A 296 3.89 12.23 21.13
N MET A 297 2.66 12.41 21.58
CA MET A 297 1.50 12.36 20.67
C MET A 297 1.52 13.43 19.60
N THR A 298 1.97 14.64 19.94
CA THR A 298 2.05 15.76 19.00
C THR A 298 2.92 15.45 17.78
N MET A 299 3.93 14.56 17.92
CA MET A 299 4.81 14.14 16.82
C MET A 299 4.17 13.08 15.91
N MET A 300 3.23 12.28 16.40
CA MET A 300 2.60 11.21 15.62
C MET A 300 1.47 11.70 14.72
N ILE A 301 0.73 12.72 15.15
CA ILE A 301 -0.46 13.21 14.44
C ILE A 301 -0.15 13.69 13.01
N PRO A 302 0.87 14.53 12.74
CA PRO A 302 1.17 14.99 11.40
C PRO A 302 1.49 13.85 10.42
N ARG A 303 2.26 12.86 10.88
CA ARG A 303 2.61 11.70 10.06
C ARG A 303 1.39 10.87 9.69
N ALA A 304 0.53 10.60 10.66
CA ALA A 304 -0.71 9.88 10.41
C ALA A 304 -1.69 10.69 9.54
N ALA A 305 -1.66 12.03 9.61
CA ALA A 305 -2.48 12.89 8.76
C ALA A 305 -2.10 12.75 7.29
N VAL A 306 -0.81 12.74 6.96
CA VAL A 306 -0.31 12.49 5.59
C VAL A 306 -0.70 11.08 5.11
N CYS A 307 -0.53 10.05 5.95
CA CYS A 307 -0.95 8.69 5.61
C CYS A 307 -2.46 8.60 5.35
N ALA A 308 -3.27 9.28 6.17
CA ALA A 308 -4.72 9.32 5.99
C ALA A 308 -5.14 10.03 4.69
N GLU A 309 -4.43 11.10 4.31
CA GLU A 309 -4.65 11.81 3.04
C GLU A 309 -4.38 10.88 1.85
N ARG A 310 -3.24 10.22 1.81
CA ARG A 310 -2.85 9.26 0.76
C ARG A 310 -3.82 8.08 0.65
N ILE A 311 -4.30 7.55 1.77
CA ILE A 311 -5.32 6.50 1.80
C ILE A 311 -6.66 7.02 1.28
N SER A 312 -7.06 8.22 1.72
CA SER A 312 -8.32 8.84 1.31
C SER A 312 -8.35 9.15 -0.18
N GLU A 313 -7.22 9.52 -0.77
CA GLU A 313 -7.07 9.73 -2.21
C GLU A 313 -7.42 8.45 -2.99
N VAL A 314 -6.86 7.28 -2.60
CA VAL A 314 -7.20 5.99 -3.23
C VAL A 314 -8.67 5.64 -3.07
N LEU A 315 -9.23 5.83 -1.86
CA LEU A 315 -10.62 5.49 -1.57
C LEU A 315 -11.63 6.41 -2.26
N ALA A 316 -11.25 7.66 -2.54
CA ALA A 316 -12.08 8.66 -3.21
C ALA A 316 -11.96 8.63 -4.74
N THR A 317 -10.92 7.97 -5.28
CA THR A 317 -10.75 7.86 -6.74
C THR A 317 -11.78 6.88 -7.29
N ASP A 318 -12.64 7.35 -8.16
CA ASP A 318 -13.60 6.50 -8.86
C ASP A 318 -12.90 5.75 -10.00
N PRO A 319 -13.18 4.44 -10.19
CA PRO A 319 -12.68 3.68 -11.32
C PRO A 319 -13.12 4.33 -12.64
N SER A 320 -12.20 4.42 -13.61
CA SER A 320 -12.52 4.97 -14.93
C SER A 320 -13.42 4.05 -15.74
N LEU A 321 -13.43 2.75 -15.44
CA LEU A 321 -14.28 1.74 -16.11
C LEU A 321 -15.53 1.50 -15.27
N ALA A 322 -16.54 2.35 -15.44
CA ALA A 322 -17.83 2.16 -14.78
C ALA A 322 -18.60 1.00 -15.44
N VAL A 323 -19.15 0.11 -14.64
CA VAL A 323 -20.10 -0.92 -15.12
C VAL A 323 -21.44 -0.27 -15.37
N ASP A 324 -22.11 -0.63 -16.49
CA ASP A 324 -23.44 -0.14 -16.80
C ASP A 324 -24.44 -0.56 -15.68
N ALA A 325 -25.48 0.22 -15.49
CA ALA A 325 -26.51 -0.09 -14.50
C ALA A 325 -27.33 -1.34 -14.86
N ASP A 326 -27.45 -1.65 -16.15
CA ASP A 326 -28.12 -2.83 -16.72
C ASP A 326 -27.20 -3.51 -17.72
N PRO A 327 -26.17 -4.26 -17.25
CA PRO A 327 -25.14 -4.83 -18.10
C PRO A 327 -25.69 -6.03 -18.90
N VAL A 328 -25.23 -6.16 -20.14
CA VAL A 328 -25.60 -7.22 -21.06
C VAL A 328 -24.65 -8.40 -20.90
N SER A 329 -25.21 -9.60 -20.64
CA SER A 329 -24.44 -10.84 -20.48
C SER A 329 -24.52 -11.77 -21.70
N ASP A 330 -25.47 -11.53 -22.62
CA ASP A 330 -25.65 -12.36 -23.82
C ASP A 330 -25.00 -11.71 -25.05
N PHE A 331 -24.24 -12.52 -25.80
CA PHE A 331 -23.50 -12.10 -26.98
C PHE A 331 -24.08 -12.78 -28.22
N PRO A 332 -24.92 -12.07 -29.01
CA PRO A 332 -25.69 -12.67 -30.11
C PRO A 332 -24.80 -13.15 -31.28
N ARG A 333 -23.54 -12.68 -31.36
CA ARG A 333 -22.58 -13.03 -32.43
C ARG A 333 -21.22 -13.45 -31.84
N PRO A 334 -21.13 -14.59 -31.15
CA PRO A 334 -19.89 -15.01 -30.49
C PRO A 334 -18.71 -15.03 -31.48
N GLY A 335 -17.55 -14.53 -31.05
CA GLY A 335 -16.35 -14.48 -31.88
C GLY A 335 -16.25 -13.28 -32.83
N GLU A 336 -17.29 -12.47 -33.02
CA GLU A 336 -17.19 -11.22 -33.79
C GLU A 336 -16.55 -10.12 -32.96
N VAL A 337 -15.59 -9.38 -33.53
CA VAL A 337 -15.03 -8.16 -32.94
C VAL A 337 -15.13 -7.04 -33.96
N GLU A 338 -15.80 -5.95 -33.60
CA GLU A 338 -16.00 -4.81 -34.48
C GLU A 338 -15.55 -3.52 -33.79
N MET A 339 -14.76 -2.72 -34.50
CA MET A 339 -14.42 -1.35 -34.11
C MET A 339 -15.07 -0.36 -35.06
N ARG A 340 -15.76 0.65 -34.50
CA ARG A 340 -16.48 1.69 -35.25
C ARG A 340 -15.93 3.06 -34.92
N HIS A 341 -15.15 3.65 -35.82
CA HIS A 341 -14.56 4.99 -35.69
C HIS A 341 -13.90 5.22 -34.32
N VAL A 342 -13.16 4.22 -33.84
CA VAL A 342 -12.56 4.22 -32.51
C VAL A 342 -11.48 5.29 -32.43
N ARG A 343 -11.59 6.13 -31.41
CA ARG A 343 -10.60 7.10 -30.99
C ARG A 343 -10.19 6.84 -29.54
N MET A 344 -8.89 6.91 -29.26
CA MET A 344 -8.34 6.77 -27.92
C MET A 344 -7.25 7.81 -27.69
N THR A 345 -7.45 8.64 -26.65
CA THR A 345 -6.48 9.64 -26.20
C THR A 345 -6.14 9.35 -24.73
N TYR A 346 -4.86 9.19 -24.44
CA TYR A 346 -4.43 9.04 -23.06
C TYR A 346 -4.61 10.35 -22.29
N PRO A 347 -4.96 10.30 -21.00
CA PRO A 347 -5.10 11.51 -20.20
C PRO A 347 -3.82 12.34 -20.15
N GLY A 348 -3.95 13.63 -20.49
CA GLY A 348 -2.83 14.56 -20.55
C GLY A 348 -2.02 14.50 -21.87
N ALA A 349 -2.37 13.64 -22.81
CA ALA A 349 -1.80 13.66 -24.15
C ALA A 349 -2.52 14.66 -25.04
N GLU A 350 -1.78 15.38 -25.85
CA GLU A 350 -2.32 16.33 -26.85
C GLU A 350 -2.85 15.59 -28.09
N GLU A 351 -2.22 14.47 -28.45
CA GLU A 351 -2.58 13.67 -29.62
C GLU A 351 -3.26 12.35 -29.22
N SER A 352 -4.11 11.86 -30.13
CA SER A 352 -4.79 10.58 -29.96
C SER A 352 -3.83 9.43 -30.26
N ALA A 353 -3.74 8.43 -29.39
CA ALA A 353 -3.01 7.18 -29.62
C ALA A 353 -3.67 6.31 -30.71
N LEU A 354 -4.99 6.47 -30.91
CA LEU A 354 -5.75 5.89 -32.00
C LEU A 354 -6.75 6.92 -32.51
N ASP A 355 -6.89 7.05 -33.83
CA ASP A 355 -7.79 8.01 -34.47
C ASP A 355 -8.56 7.39 -35.63
N GLY A 356 -9.88 7.21 -35.45
CA GLY A 356 -10.81 6.79 -36.49
C GLY A 356 -10.70 5.33 -36.93
N ILE A 357 -10.19 4.42 -36.09
CA ILE A 357 -10.00 3.00 -36.43
C ILE A 357 -11.36 2.31 -36.63
N SER A 358 -11.53 1.66 -37.79
CA SER A 358 -12.72 0.88 -38.12
C SER A 358 -12.33 -0.41 -38.79
N PHE A 359 -12.73 -1.56 -38.24
CA PHE A 359 -12.61 -2.88 -38.86
C PHE A 359 -13.58 -3.87 -38.24
N THR A 360 -13.79 -5.01 -38.89
CA THR A 360 -14.57 -6.13 -38.36
C THR A 360 -13.78 -7.43 -38.54
N ALA A 361 -13.54 -8.12 -37.41
CA ALA A 361 -13.06 -9.51 -37.40
C ALA A 361 -14.27 -10.43 -37.27
N ARG A 362 -14.46 -11.29 -38.27
CA ARG A 362 -15.57 -12.26 -38.28
C ARG A 362 -15.21 -13.51 -37.48
N PRO A 363 -16.20 -14.27 -36.99
CA PRO A 363 -15.93 -15.53 -36.29
C PRO A 363 -15.01 -16.46 -37.07
N GLY A 364 -13.98 -16.96 -36.41
CA GLY A 364 -12.96 -17.86 -37.02
C GLY A 364 -11.85 -17.18 -37.80
N GLN A 365 -11.95 -15.89 -38.12
CA GLN A 365 -10.90 -15.16 -38.83
C GLN A 365 -9.66 -14.94 -37.97
N THR A 366 -8.50 -14.96 -38.64
CA THR A 366 -7.22 -14.48 -38.10
C THR A 366 -6.96 -13.06 -38.62
N VAL A 367 -7.01 -12.09 -37.70
CA VAL A 367 -6.72 -10.68 -37.95
C VAL A 367 -5.35 -10.35 -37.38
N ALA A 368 -4.43 -9.93 -38.25
CA ALA A 368 -3.10 -9.49 -37.83
C ALA A 368 -3.03 -7.96 -37.75
N VAL A 369 -2.31 -7.43 -36.75
CA VAL A 369 -2.08 -6.00 -36.58
C VAL A 369 -0.58 -5.74 -36.65
N VAL A 370 -0.17 -4.94 -37.61
CA VAL A 370 1.23 -4.58 -37.87
C VAL A 370 1.42 -3.07 -37.90
N GLY A 371 2.65 -2.62 -37.71
CA GLY A 371 3.01 -1.20 -37.73
C GLY A 371 4.29 -0.93 -36.92
N SER A 372 4.80 0.29 -37.03
CA SER A 372 5.97 0.75 -36.28
C SER A 372 5.79 0.68 -34.77
N THR A 373 6.90 0.75 -34.02
CA THR A 373 6.83 0.91 -32.55
C THR A 373 6.15 2.24 -32.24
N GLY A 374 5.17 2.22 -31.32
CA GLY A 374 4.39 3.42 -30.97
C GLY A 374 3.16 3.65 -31.86
N SER A 375 2.88 2.85 -32.90
CA SER A 375 1.72 3.04 -33.79
C SER A 375 0.35 2.73 -33.16
N GLY A 376 0.27 2.36 -31.88
CA GLY A 376 -1.00 2.14 -31.15
C GLY A 376 -1.49 0.69 -31.11
N LYS A 377 -0.71 -0.32 -31.55
CA LYS A 377 -1.11 -1.74 -31.59
C LYS A 377 -1.59 -2.29 -30.25
N THR A 378 -0.78 -2.15 -29.20
CA THR A 378 -1.14 -2.58 -27.84
C THR A 378 -2.34 -1.81 -27.29
N THR A 379 -2.46 -0.52 -27.60
CA THR A 379 -3.64 0.29 -27.25
C THR A 379 -4.91 -0.29 -27.89
N LEU A 380 -4.84 -0.61 -29.19
CA LEU A 380 -5.96 -1.17 -29.95
C LEU A 380 -6.48 -2.47 -29.33
N ILE A 381 -5.59 -3.42 -29.04
CA ILE A 381 -6.01 -4.71 -28.50
C ILE A 381 -6.49 -4.62 -27.03
N ASN A 382 -5.99 -3.67 -26.24
CA ASN A 382 -6.44 -3.46 -24.87
C ASN A 382 -7.84 -2.83 -24.76
N LEU A 383 -8.35 -2.24 -25.84
CA LEU A 383 -9.75 -1.77 -25.91
C LEU A 383 -10.75 -2.92 -26.02
N ILE A 384 -10.37 -4.06 -26.60
CA ILE A 384 -11.27 -5.21 -26.82
C ILE A 384 -11.70 -5.84 -25.48
N PRO A 385 -10.79 -6.19 -24.55
CA PRO A 385 -11.16 -6.66 -23.23
C PRO A 385 -11.57 -5.52 -22.28
N ARG A 386 -11.72 -4.29 -22.80
CA ARG A 386 -12.04 -3.10 -22.01
C ARG A 386 -11.05 -2.89 -20.85
N LEU A 387 -9.75 -3.09 -21.07
CA LEU A 387 -8.70 -2.67 -20.14
C LEU A 387 -8.45 -1.16 -20.21
N LEU A 388 -8.82 -0.56 -21.34
CA LEU A 388 -8.83 0.87 -21.61
C LEU A 388 -10.23 1.28 -22.11
N GLU A 389 -10.63 2.53 -21.87
CA GLU A 389 -11.90 3.09 -22.36
C GLU A 389 -11.65 3.92 -23.63
N VAL A 390 -12.51 3.80 -24.61
CA VAL A 390 -12.47 4.62 -25.82
C VAL A 390 -12.80 6.09 -25.51
N SER A 391 -12.09 7.03 -26.14
CA SER A 391 -12.44 8.46 -26.08
C SER A 391 -13.54 8.84 -27.07
N GLY A 392 -13.78 8.00 -28.08
CA GLY A 392 -14.84 8.16 -29.09
C GLY A 392 -15.01 6.91 -29.92
N GLY A 393 -16.16 6.78 -30.58
CA GLY A 393 -16.52 5.57 -31.30
C GLY A 393 -17.02 4.45 -30.40
N ALA A 394 -16.98 3.20 -30.89
CA ALA A 394 -17.43 2.03 -30.14
C ALA A 394 -16.60 0.78 -30.50
N VAL A 395 -16.38 -0.08 -29.51
CA VAL A 395 -15.84 -1.43 -29.65
C VAL A 395 -16.94 -2.42 -29.32
N LEU A 396 -17.23 -3.33 -30.23
CA LEU A 396 -18.24 -4.37 -30.04
C LEU A 396 -17.56 -5.74 -30.01
N VAL A 397 -17.95 -6.57 -29.06
CA VAL A 397 -17.58 -7.99 -28.99
C VAL A 397 -18.86 -8.78 -29.01
N GLY A 398 -18.95 -9.76 -29.90
CA GLY A 398 -20.17 -10.56 -30.06
C GLY A 398 -21.41 -9.74 -30.42
N GLY A 399 -21.24 -8.53 -31.00
CA GLY A 399 -22.32 -7.60 -31.32
C GLY A 399 -22.76 -6.69 -30.18
N VAL A 400 -22.13 -6.77 -28.99
CA VAL A 400 -22.42 -5.95 -27.80
C VAL A 400 -21.30 -4.93 -27.60
N ASP A 401 -21.64 -3.66 -27.37
CA ASP A 401 -20.67 -2.63 -26.99
C ASP A 401 -20.03 -3.00 -25.66
N VAL A 402 -18.70 -3.04 -25.61
CA VAL A 402 -17.95 -3.44 -24.41
C VAL A 402 -18.26 -2.59 -23.18
N ARG A 403 -18.75 -1.34 -23.37
CA ARG A 403 -19.18 -0.46 -22.26
C ARG A 403 -20.46 -0.93 -21.59
N ARG A 404 -21.32 -1.63 -22.33
CA ARG A 404 -22.61 -2.17 -21.86
C ARG A 404 -22.52 -3.64 -21.47
N ALA A 405 -21.42 -4.30 -21.78
CA ALA A 405 -21.20 -5.70 -21.46
C ALA A 405 -20.93 -5.88 -19.96
N GLU A 406 -21.49 -6.95 -19.38
CA GLU A 406 -21.07 -7.41 -18.07
C GLU A 406 -19.60 -7.85 -18.13
N PRO A 407 -18.71 -7.33 -17.25
CA PRO A 407 -17.28 -7.60 -17.36
C PRO A 407 -16.92 -9.09 -17.35
N GLU A 408 -17.52 -9.88 -16.45
CA GLU A 408 -17.24 -11.31 -16.36
C GLU A 408 -17.69 -12.06 -17.63
N ALA A 409 -18.85 -11.71 -18.16
CA ALA A 409 -19.37 -12.28 -19.40
C ALA A 409 -18.51 -11.88 -20.61
N LEU A 410 -18.09 -10.61 -20.72
CA LEU A 410 -17.16 -10.15 -21.75
C LEU A 410 -15.84 -10.93 -21.68
N TRP A 411 -15.24 -10.99 -20.50
CA TRP A 411 -13.95 -11.65 -20.34
C TRP A 411 -14.03 -13.16 -20.55
N SER A 412 -15.18 -13.78 -20.30
CA SER A 412 -15.38 -15.20 -20.63
C SER A 412 -15.24 -15.51 -22.11
N GLN A 413 -15.57 -14.53 -23.00
CA GLN A 413 -15.44 -14.65 -24.45
C GLN A 413 -13.98 -14.52 -24.93
N LEU A 414 -13.09 -13.97 -24.10
CA LEU A 414 -11.76 -13.53 -24.51
C LEU A 414 -10.65 -14.34 -23.86
N GLY A 415 -9.64 -14.69 -24.63
CA GLY A 415 -8.37 -15.22 -24.13
C GLY A 415 -7.24 -14.25 -24.51
N LEU A 416 -6.67 -13.56 -23.53
CA LEU A 416 -5.59 -12.59 -23.75
C LEU A 416 -4.24 -13.18 -23.36
N VAL A 417 -3.29 -13.11 -24.29
CA VAL A 417 -1.87 -13.42 -24.04
C VAL A 417 -1.07 -12.12 -24.17
N PRO A 418 -0.65 -11.53 -23.05
CA PRO A 418 0.03 -10.24 -23.08
C PRO A 418 1.48 -10.36 -23.57
N GLN A 419 2.06 -9.26 -24.04
CA GLN A 419 3.45 -9.17 -24.50
C GLN A 419 4.44 -9.61 -23.39
N LYS A 420 4.20 -9.19 -22.15
CA LYS A 420 4.99 -9.62 -20.99
C LYS A 420 4.15 -10.56 -20.13
N PRO A 421 4.33 -11.89 -20.28
CA PRO A 421 3.55 -12.85 -19.53
C PRO A 421 3.88 -12.79 -18.05
N PHE A 422 2.84 -12.80 -17.22
CA PHE A 422 2.96 -12.85 -15.77
C PHE A 422 2.41 -14.18 -15.23
N LEU A 423 3.18 -14.85 -14.38
CA LEU A 423 2.76 -16.05 -13.67
C LEU A 423 2.68 -15.75 -12.17
N PHE A 424 1.62 -16.21 -11.55
CA PHE A 424 1.44 -16.08 -10.11
C PHE A 424 2.25 -17.13 -9.35
N ALA A 425 2.66 -16.80 -8.13
CA ALA A 425 3.25 -17.78 -7.23
C ALA A 425 2.24 -18.90 -6.93
N GLY A 426 2.67 -20.14 -7.05
CA GLY A 426 1.82 -21.33 -6.90
C GLY A 426 2.36 -22.50 -7.69
N THR A 427 1.51 -23.22 -8.42
CA THR A 427 1.90 -24.35 -9.26
C THR A 427 1.61 -24.06 -10.73
N VAL A 428 2.12 -24.89 -11.64
CA VAL A 428 1.72 -24.86 -13.06
C VAL A 428 0.21 -24.98 -13.18
N ALA A 429 -0.40 -25.98 -12.53
CA ALA A 429 -1.85 -26.20 -12.54
C ALA A 429 -2.63 -24.97 -12.05
N SER A 430 -2.21 -24.36 -10.92
CA SER A 430 -2.91 -23.18 -10.39
C SER A 430 -2.87 -21.98 -11.35
N ASN A 431 -1.75 -21.80 -12.07
CA ASN A 431 -1.63 -20.76 -13.09
C ASN A 431 -2.51 -21.02 -14.33
N LEU A 432 -2.62 -22.27 -14.76
CA LEU A 432 -3.48 -22.63 -15.89
C LEU A 432 -4.96 -22.54 -15.54
N ARG A 433 -5.35 -22.95 -14.31
CA ARG A 433 -6.72 -22.84 -13.81
C ARG A 433 -7.22 -21.42 -13.60
N LEU A 434 -6.36 -20.41 -13.62
CA LEU A 434 -6.81 -19.01 -13.75
C LEU A 434 -7.59 -18.77 -15.05
N GLY A 435 -7.35 -19.56 -16.10
CA GLY A 435 -8.17 -19.52 -17.32
C GLY A 435 -9.58 -20.08 -17.09
N ARG A 436 -9.69 -21.21 -16.40
CA ARG A 436 -10.94 -21.86 -15.99
C ARG A 436 -10.69 -22.73 -14.76
N GLU A 437 -11.31 -22.38 -13.63
CA GLU A 437 -11.05 -23.00 -12.33
C GLU A 437 -11.36 -24.52 -12.32
N GLU A 438 -12.43 -24.91 -13.01
CA GLU A 438 -12.93 -26.29 -13.08
C GLU A 438 -12.21 -27.17 -14.11
N ALA A 439 -11.13 -26.66 -14.76
CA ALA A 439 -10.41 -27.43 -15.78
C ALA A 439 -9.78 -28.68 -15.17
N THR A 440 -10.02 -29.83 -15.81
CA THR A 440 -9.44 -31.11 -15.43
C THR A 440 -7.94 -31.16 -15.80
N ASP A 441 -7.18 -32.04 -15.16
CA ASP A 441 -5.76 -32.22 -15.46
C ASP A 441 -5.53 -32.61 -16.93
N ASP A 442 -6.40 -33.43 -17.52
CA ASP A 442 -6.32 -33.80 -18.93
C ASP A 442 -6.50 -32.59 -19.86
N GLU A 443 -7.40 -31.67 -19.51
CA GLU A 443 -7.57 -30.42 -20.24
C GLU A 443 -6.34 -29.50 -20.11
N LEU A 444 -5.73 -29.46 -18.92
CA LEU A 444 -4.49 -28.73 -18.72
C LEU A 444 -3.34 -29.31 -19.56
N TRP A 445 -3.19 -30.62 -19.58
CA TRP A 445 -2.16 -31.30 -20.39
C TRP A 445 -2.39 -31.07 -21.89
N ARG A 446 -3.65 -31.11 -22.35
CA ARG A 446 -3.98 -30.80 -23.76
C ARG A 446 -3.62 -29.36 -24.11
N ALA A 447 -3.94 -28.39 -23.26
CA ALA A 447 -3.57 -26.99 -23.46
C ALA A 447 -2.05 -26.79 -23.49
N LEU A 448 -1.31 -27.49 -22.62
CA LEU A 448 0.16 -27.50 -22.59
C LEU A 448 0.75 -28.10 -23.87
N GLU A 449 0.15 -29.16 -24.40
CA GLU A 449 0.56 -29.77 -25.67
C GLU A 449 0.41 -28.81 -26.83
N LEU A 450 -0.76 -28.16 -26.96
CA LEU A 450 -1.01 -27.15 -27.98
C LEU A 450 -0.07 -25.95 -27.86
N ALA A 451 0.25 -25.54 -26.63
CA ALA A 451 1.20 -24.47 -26.35
C ALA A 451 2.67 -24.89 -26.44
N GLN A 452 2.97 -26.12 -26.89
CA GLN A 452 4.32 -26.69 -26.96
C GLN A 452 5.05 -26.62 -25.60
N ALA A 453 4.30 -26.79 -24.52
CA ALA A 453 4.78 -26.67 -23.15
C ALA A 453 4.79 -28.01 -22.38
N ARG A 454 4.20 -29.06 -22.96
CA ARG A 454 4.04 -30.36 -22.32
C ARG A 454 5.37 -30.97 -21.87
N ASP A 455 6.35 -31.01 -22.76
CA ASP A 455 7.62 -31.70 -22.52
C ASP A 455 8.36 -31.10 -21.33
N PHE A 456 8.60 -29.79 -21.34
CA PHE A 456 9.32 -29.16 -20.26
C PHE A 456 8.53 -29.18 -18.91
N VAL A 457 7.19 -29.16 -18.95
CA VAL A 457 6.38 -29.29 -17.73
C VAL A 457 6.43 -30.71 -17.19
N ALA A 458 6.44 -31.72 -18.07
CA ALA A 458 6.59 -33.13 -17.66
C ALA A 458 7.97 -33.40 -17.04
N GLU A 459 9.02 -32.70 -17.51
CA GLU A 459 10.38 -32.78 -16.97
C GLU A 459 10.56 -32.00 -15.63
N MET A 460 9.65 -31.07 -15.32
CA MET A 460 9.69 -30.37 -14.03
C MET A 460 9.33 -31.34 -12.89
N ASP A 461 10.05 -31.22 -11.77
CA ASP A 461 9.72 -32.01 -10.57
C ASP A 461 8.30 -31.65 -10.08
N GLY A 462 7.41 -32.67 -10.12
CA GLY A 462 5.99 -32.52 -9.82
C GLY A 462 5.08 -32.23 -11.01
N GLY A 463 5.57 -32.02 -12.24
CA GLY A 463 4.76 -31.79 -13.43
C GLY A 463 3.76 -30.63 -13.28
N LEU A 464 2.45 -30.90 -13.32
CA LEU A 464 1.41 -29.89 -13.05
C LEU A 464 1.48 -29.30 -11.64
N ALA A 465 2.00 -30.04 -10.65
CA ALA A 465 2.19 -29.54 -9.29
C ALA A 465 3.53 -28.81 -9.10
N ALA A 466 4.37 -28.73 -10.15
CA ALA A 466 5.67 -28.06 -10.08
C ALA A 466 5.50 -26.58 -9.66
N PRO A 467 6.35 -26.08 -8.73
CA PRO A 467 6.22 -24.73 -8.19
C PRO A 467 6.61 -23.67 -9.21
N ILE A 468 5.80 -22.62 -9.28
CA ILE A 468 6.08 -21.39 -10.02
C ILE A 468 6.33 -20.27 -9.02
N ALA A 469 7.48 -19.61 -9.12
CA ALA A 469 7.79 -18.42 -8.33
C ALA A 469 7.02 -17.19 -8.83
N GLN A 470 6.86 -16.17 -8.00
CA GLN A 470 6.21 -14.92 -8.35
C GLN A 470 6.85 -14.30 -9.62
N GLY A 471 6.01 -13.97 -10.60
CA GLY A 471 6.46 -13.46 -11.90
C GLY A 471 7.08 -14.54 -12.80
N GLY A 472 7.08 -15.82 -12.39
CA GLY A 472 7.68 -16.91 -13.15
C GLY A 472 9.20 -16.80 -13.26
N THR A 473 9.89 -16.29 -12.22
CA THR A 473 11.34 -16.06 -12.24
C THR A 473 12.18 -17.34 -12.31
N ASN A 474 11.59 -18.48 -11.97
CA ASN A 474 12.20 -19.79 -12.03
C ASN A 474 11.99 -20.53 -13.38
N VAL A 475 11.34 -19.91 -14.34
CA VAL A 475 11.17 -20.42 -15.71
C VAL A 475 11.70 -19.43 -16.74
N SER A 476 12.15 -19.95 -17.91
CA SER A 476 12.67 -19.09 -18.99
C SER A 476 11.59 -18.18 -19.58
N GLY A 477 11.97 -17.12 -20.31
CA GLY A 477 11.03 -16.22 -20.98
C GLY A 477 10.10 -16.96 -21.94
N GLY A 478 10.63 -17.86 -22.77
CA GLY A 478 9.85 -18.67 -23.71
C GLY A 478 8.95 -19.70 -23.01
N GLN A 479 9.40 -20.32 -21.91
CA GLN A 479 8.56 -21.19 -21.08
C GLN A 479 7.39 -20.43 -20.46
N ARG A 480 7.67 -19.26 -19.91
CA ARG A 480 6.67 -18.34 -19.34
C ARG A 480 5.61 -17.94 -20.36
N GLN A 481 6.04 -17.62 -21.60
CA GLN A 481 5.14 -17.29 -22.70
C GLN A 481 4.24 -18.46 -23.06
N ARG A 482 4.80 -19.66 -23.21
CA ARG A 482 4.04 -20.88 -23.53
C ARG A 482 3.03 -21.23 -22.45
N LEU A 483 3.36 -21.07 -21.16
CA LEU A 483 2.41 -21.24 -20.05
C LEU A 483 1.28 -20.20 -20.10
N ALA A 484 1.57 -18.95 -20.47
CA ALA A 484 0.53 -17.93 -20.65
C ALA A 484 -0.41 -18.24 -21.83
N ILE A 485 0.14 -18.79 -22.94
CA ILE A 485 -0.66 -19.28 -24.08
C ILE A 485 -1.54 -20.45 -23.63
N ALA A 486 -0.98 -21.44 -22.94
CA ALA A 486 -1.75 -22.58 -22.40
C ALA A 486 -2.90 -22.10 -21.49
N ARG A 487 -2.66 -21.13 -20.61
CA ARG A 487 -3.69 -20.52 -19.75
C ARG A 487 -4.83 -19.91 -20.55
N ALA A 488 -4.52 -19.18 -21.63
CA ALA A 488 -5.54 -18.60 -22.51
C ALA A 488 -6.37 -19.68 -23.23
N LEU A 489 -5.74 -20.80 -23.63
CA LEU A 489 -6.42 -21.94 -24.27
C LEU A 489 -7.34 -22.70 -23.31
N VAL A 490 -6.93 -22.89 -22.04
CA VAL A 490 -7.76 -23.52 -20.99
C VAL A 490 -9.10 -22.82 -20.84
N ARG A 491 -9.15 -21.51 -21.09
CA ARG A 491 -10.37 -20.70 -20.99
C ARG A 491 -11.41 -21.06 -22.05
N ARG A 492 -11.02 -21.65 -23.20
CA ARG A 492 -11.88 -21.94 -24.36
C ARG A 492 -12.63 -20.69 -24.85
N PRO A 493 -11.93 -19.61 -25.18
CA PRO A 493 -12.56 -18.36 -25.56
C PRO A 493 -13.12 -18.40 -26.97
N ALA A 494 -14.05 -17.49 -27.30
CA ALA A 494 -14.50 -17.25 -28.66
C ALA A 494 -13.50 -16.37 -29.47
N VAL A 495 -12.69 -15.55 -28.77
CA VAL A 495 -11.66 -14.68 -29.35
C VAL A 495 -10.33 -14.87 -28.60
N LEU A 496 -9.25 -15.16 -29.32
CA LEU A 496 -7.89 -15.18 -28.81
C LEU A 496 -7.14 -13.93 -29.25
N ILE A 497 -6.54 -13.22 -28.27
CA ILE A 497 -5.77 -12.00 -28.50
C ILE A 497 -4.31 -12.27 -28.10
N PHE A 498 -3.39 -12.07 -29.06
CA PHE A 498 -1.96 -12.25 -28.87
C PHE A 498 -1.25 -10.91 -29.04
N ASP A 499 -0.72 -10.35 -27.93
CA ASP A 499 0.09 -9.12 -27.96
C ASP A 499 1.57 -9.49 -28.11
N ASP A 500 2.08 -9.49 -29.33
CA ASP A 500 3.49 -9.78 -29.66
C ASP A 500 4.03 -11.05 -28.95
N SER A 501 3.13 -12.02 -28.74
CA SER A 501 3.36 -13.16 -27.86
C SER A 501 4.32 -14.20 -28.44
N PHE A 502 4.68 -14.09 -29.71
CA PHE A 502 5.56 -15.02 -30.41
C PHE A 502 7.01 -14.53 -30.48
N SER A 503 7.27 -13.25 -30.23
CA SER A 503 8.61 -12.65 -30.33
C SER A 503 9.62 -13.19 -29.34
N ALA A 504 9.16 -13.66 -28.17
CA ALA A 504 10.01 -14.25 -27.12
C ALA A 504 10.42 -15.71 -27.40
N LEU A 505 9.90 -16.31 -28.48
CA LEU A 505 10.17 -17.70 -28.88
C LEU A 505 11.26 -17.76 -29.95
N ASP A 506 12.04 -18.81 -29.96
CA ASP A 506 12.91 -19.13 -31.10
C ASP A 506 12.07 -19.53 -32.31
N VAL A 507 12.66 -19.36 -33.53
CA VAL A 507 11.95 -19.53 -34.78
C VAL A 507 11.36 -20.94 -34.95
N ALA A 508 12.07 -21.97 -34.47
CA ALA A 508 11.61 -23.37 -34.62
C ALA A 508 10.45 -23.65 -33.68
N THR A 509 10.50 -23.15 -32.46
CA THR A 509 9.40 -23.29 -31.45
C THR A 509 8.18 -22.49 -31.88
N ASP A 510 8.36 -21.26 -32.42
CA ASP A 510 7.27 -20.43 -32.96
C ASP A 510 6.55 -21.16 -34.11
N ALA A 511 7.29 -21.70 -35.06
CA ALA A 511 6.72 -22.45 -36.19
C ALA A 511 5.91 -23.68 -35.71
N ARG A 512 6.46 -24.49 -34.77
CA ARG A 512 5.77 -25.65 -34.22
C ARG A 512 4.51 -25.25 -33.43
N LEU A 513 4.62 -24.21 -32.65
CA LEU A 513 3.49 -23.70 -31.86
C LEU A 513 2.34 -23.28 -32.80
N ARG A 514 2.62 -22.50 -33.84
CA ARG A 514 1.59 -22.07 -34.80
C ARG A 514 1.00 -23.25 -35.57
N ALA A 515 1.82 -24.21 -36.01
CA ALA A 515 1.36 -25.41 -36.68
C ALA A 515 0.42 -26.27 -35.80
N ALA A 516 0.63 -26.31 -34.49
CA ALA A 516 -0.26 -27.00 -33.55
C ALA A 516 -1.50 -26.16 -33.20
N LEU A 517 -1.33 -24.85 -33.00
CA LEU A 517 -2.35 -23.96 -32.46
C LEU A 517 -3.44 -23.60 -33.51
N TRP A 518 -3.07 -23.26 -34.74
CA TRP A 518 -4.01 -22.79 -35.77
C TRP A 518 -5.09 -23.81 -36.08
N PRO A 519 -4.78 -25.10 -36.39
CA PRO A 519 -5.81 -26.11 -36.60
C PRO A 519 -6.65 -26.40 -35.38
N ALA A 520 -6.05 -26.41 -34.19
CA ALA A 520 -6.73 -26.70 -32.95
C ALA A 520 -7.69 -25.57 -32.49
N THR A 521 -7.53 -24.38 -33.05
CA THR A 521 -8.35 -23.18 -32.77
C THR A 521 -9.16 -22.75 -34.02
N GLU A 522 -9.45 -23.69 -34.93
CA GLU A 522 -10.38 -23.45 -36.01
C GLU A 522 -11.75 -23.04 -35.46
N GLY A 523 -12.35 -22.00 -36.06
CA GLY A 523 -13.61 -21.39 -35.54
C GLY A 523 -13.42 -20.35 -34.43
N ILE A 524 -12.25 -20.26 -33.80
CA ILE A 524 -11.93 -19.20 -32.81
C ILE A 524 -11.31 -18.01 -33.56
N THR A 525 -11.85 -16.82 -33.33
CA THR A 525 -11.28 -15.59 -33.88
C THR A 525 -9.95 -15.28 -33.23
N LYS A 526 -8.94 -14.97 -34.02
CA LYS A 526 -7.58 -14.65 -33.56
C LYS A 526 -7.22 -13.23 -33.93
N ILE A 527 -6.81 -12.43 -32.94
CA ILE A 527 -6.26 -11.09 -33.14
C ILE A 527 -4.79 -11.15 -32.72
N VAL A 528 -3.90 -10.99 -33.70
CA VAL A 528 -2.46 -11.21 -33.50
C VAL A 528 -1.70 -9.91 -33.77
N VAL A 529 -1.17 -9.29 -32.73
CA VAL A 529 -0.14 -8.27 -32.92
C VAL A 529 1.18 -8.97 -33.13
N ALA A 530 1.82 -8.71 -34.24
CA ALA A 530 3.10 -9.32 -34.56
C ALA A 530 4.10 -8.29 -35.08
N GLN A 531 5.35 -8.48 -34.69
CA GLN A 531 6.49 -7.73 -35.22
C GLN A 531 7.14 -8.48 -36.41
N ARG A 532 6.95 -9.80 -36.50
CA ARG A 532 7.52 -10.62 -37.58
C ARG A 532 6.50 -10.85 -38.69
N VAL A 533 6.87 -10.49 -39.92
CA VAL A 533 6.02 -10.71 -41.10
C VAL A 533 5.69 -12.19 -41.32
N SER A 534 6.64 -13.09 -41.07
CA SER A 534 6.43 -14.55 -41.18
C SER A 534 5.30 -15.09 -40.26
N THR A 535 4.90 -14.34 -39.26
CA THR A 535 3.81 -14.73 -38.35
C THR A 535 2.43 -14.41 -38.94
N ILE A 536 2.34 -13.49 -39.89
CA ILE A 536 1.09 -12.89 -40.36
C ILE A 536 0.77 -13.14 -41.84
N THR A 537 1.68 -13.72 -42.59
CA THR A 537 1.47 -13.99 -44.05
C THR A 537 0.22 -14.81 -44.35
N GLY A 538 -0.19 -15.69 -43.42
CA GLY A 538 -1.40 -16.51 -43.55
C GLY A 538 -2.63 -15.91 -42.84
N ALA A 539 -2.63 -14.63 -42.46
CA ALA A 539 -3.78 -13.98 -41.83
C ALA A 539 -4.85 -13.64 -42.89
N ASP A 540 -6.13 -13.83 -42.54
CA ASP A 540 -7.27 -13.49 -43.40
C ASP A 540 -7.42 -11.98 -43.61
N LEU A 541 -6.97 -11.20 -42.62
CA LEU A 541 -6.99 -9.74 -42.67
C LEU A 541 -5.76 -9.20 -41.93
N ILE A 542 -5.01 -8.34 -42.59
CA ILE A 542 -3.88 -7.62 -41.98
C ILE A 542 -4.24 -6.14 -41.89
N LEU A 543 -4.13 -5.57 -40.70
CA LEU A 543 -4.35 -4.16 -40.42
C LEU A 543 -2.98 -3.47 -40.28
N VAL A 544 -2.71 -2.50 -41.12
CA VAL A 544 -1.46 -1.71 -41.07
C VAL A 544 -1.72 -0.42 -40.34
N LEU A 545 -1.17 -0.32 -39.13
CA LEU A 545 -1.26 0.88 -38.30
C LEU A 545 -0.01 1.75 -38.45
N ASP A 546 -0.24 3.04 -38.64
CA ASP A 546 0.80 4.05 -38.61
C ASP A 546 0.29 5.31 -37.94
N GLU A 547 1.06 5.85 -36.98
CA GLU A 547 0.71 7.04 -36.19
C GLU A 547 -0.74 7.02 -35.66
N GLY A 548 -1.18 5.89 -35.11
CA GLY A 548 -2.53 5.72 -34.55
C GLY A 548 -3.66 5.61 -35.56
N ARG A 549 -3.37 5.52 -36.87
CA ARG A 549 -4.37 5.42 -37.92
C ARG A 549 -4.25 4.10 -38.70
N LEU A 550 -5.36 3.61 -39.18
CA LEU A 550 -5.40 2.47 -40.10
C LEU A 550 -5.09 2.96 -41.50
N THR A 551 -3.87 2.71 -42.00
CA THR A 551 -3.42 3.18 -43.30
C THR A 551 -3.75 2.22 -44.44
N ALA A 552 -3.85 0.92 -44.14
CA ALA A 552 -4.23 -0.11 -45.12
C ALA A 552 -4.80 -1.34 -44.39
N ALA A 553 -5.70 -2.07 -45.06
CA ALA A 553 -6.25 -3.34 -44.61
C ALA A 553 -6.48 -4.26 -45.80
N GLY A 554 -6.10 -5.53 -45.69
CA GLY A 554 -6.24 -6.54 -46.73
C GLY A 554 -5.45 -7.81 -46.44
N THR A 555 -5.38 -8.72 -47.37
CA THR A 555 -4.53 -9.91 -47.33
C THR A 555 -3.05 -9.55 -47.54
N HIS A 556 -2.15 -10.50 -47.30
CA HIS A 556 -0.73 -10.30 -47.54
C HIS A 556 -0.44 -9.88 -48.97
N GLU A 557 -1.03 -10.56 -49.96
CA GLU A 557 -0.84 -10.30 -51.40
C GLU A 557 -1.40 -8.91 -51.76
N GLU A 558 -2.62 -8.59 -51.38
CA GLU A 558 -3.23 -7.29 -51.65
C GLU A 558 -2.41 -6.12 -51.07
N LEU A 559 -1.88 -6.28 -49.87
CA LEU A 559 -1.07 -5.24 -49.21
C LEU A 559 0.32 -5.09 -49.79
N LEU A 560 0.90 -6.15 -50.32
CA LEU A 560 2.16 -6.06 -51.06
C LEU A 560 2.02 -5.19 -52.34
N GLU A 561 0.86 -5.21 -52.98
CA GLU A 561 0.59 -4.39 -54.16
C GLU A 561 0.14 -2.97 -53.78
N ALA A 562 -0.76 -2.83 -52.79
CA ALA A 562 -1.46 -1.59 -52.53
C ALA A 562 -0.79 -0.69 -51.49
N SER A 563 -0.04 -1.26 -50.53
CA SER A 563 0.50 -0.50 -49.36
C SER A 563 2.01 -0.34 -49.42
N ARG A 564 2.48 0.90 -49.56
CA ARG A 564 3.90 1.23 -49.47
C ARG A 564 4.47 0.92 -48.08
N THR A 565 3.79 1.32 -47.05
CA THR A 565 4.20 1.08 -45.63
C THR A 565 4.34 -0.41 -45.36
N TYR A 566 3.40 -1.24 -45.81
CA TYR A 566 3.49 -2.69 -45.62
C TYR A 566 4.68 -3.29 -46.37
N ARG A 567 4.91 -2.89 -47.63
CA ARG A 567 6.09 -3.34 -48.39
C ARG A 567 7.40 -2.98 -47.67
N GLU A 568 7.52 -1.77 -47.17
CA GLU A 568 8.72 -1.33 -46.42
C GLU A 568 8.95 -2.20 -45.19
N ILE A 569 7.90 -2.58 -44.44
CA ILE A 569 7.98 -3.51 -43.33
C ILE A 569 8.47 -4.90 -43.80
N VAL A 570 7.90 -5.43 -44.86
CA VAL A 570 8.27 -6.75 -45.42
C VAL A 570 9.73 -6.75 -45.91
N ILE A 571 10.14 -5.73 -46.67
CA ILE A 571 11.51 -5.60 -47.19
C ILE A 571 12.52 -5.51 -46.04
N SER A 572 12.22 -4.76 -45.00
CA SER A 572 13.11 -4.59 -43.84
C SER A 572 13.36 -5.89 -43.08
N GLN A 573 12.46 -6.88 -43.19
CA GLN A 573 12.55 -8.13 -42.45
C GLN A 573 12.99 -9.34 -43.26
N LEU A 574 12.57 -9.43 -44.52
CA LEU A 574 12.80 -10.59 -45.39
C LEU A 574 13.86 -10.32 -46.49
N GLY A 575 14.28 -9.06 -46.61
CA GLY A 575 15.18 -8.64 -47.71
C GLY A 575 14.44 -8.44 -49.04
N SER A 576 15.13 -7.86 -50.00
CA SER A 576 14.57 -7.63 -51.34
C SER A 576 14.35 -8.91 -52.15
N GLU A 577 14.91 -10.04 -51.74
CA GLU A 577 14.75 -11.35 -52.37
C GLU A 577 13.35 -11.96 -52.18
N ALA A 578 12.54 -11.45 -51.23
CA ALA A 578 11.16 -11.91 -51.00
C ALA A 578 10.18 -11.51 -52.14
N PHE A 579 10.63 -10.78 -53.11
CA PHE A 579 9.83 -10.28 -54.27
C PHE A 579 10.21 -10.91 -55.61
N VAL A 580 11.10 -11.92 -55.64
CA VAL A 580 11.49 -12.64 -56.88
C VAL A 580 10.75 -13.96 -57.01
#